data_f5f05ba492516d795bb6b31d7f7ae067
#
_entry.id   f5f05ba492516d795bb6b31d7f7ae067
#
_cell.length_a   1.000
_cell.length_b   1.000
_cell.length_c   1.000
_cell.angle_alpha   90.00
_cell.angle_beta   90.00
_cell.angle_gamma   90.00
#
_symmetry.space_group_name_H-M   'P 1'
#
loop_
_entity.id
_entity.type
_entity.pdbx_description
1 polymer ?
#
loop_
_entity_poly.entity_id
_entity_poly.type
_entity_poly.pdbx_seq_one_letter_code
_entity_poly.pdbx_strand_id
1 'polypeptide(L)'
;ESEGIQAASASRSDSLQYNAFLDLLRPRSDCDVDRIAPAQLAYVGDSVYEMLARNRYVWPTRRTADLHTKVVSVSRAETQAAICRTLISENRESAHQLELTAKELSILSRGRNAAGGSGGRNKQVKKAGRSQVDASMHQDAAALECLLAYTFITDAGRCHELLQWVSTELDAIDAG
;
A
#
# COMPACT_ATOMS: atom_id res chain seq x y z
N GLU A 1 15.10 24.95 -32.45
CA GLU A 1 16.01 24.02 -31.70
C GLU A 1 16.23 24.41 -30.26
N SER A 2 16.16 25.73 -29.90
CA SER A 2 16.39 26.20 -28.52
C SER A 2 15.25 25.88 -27.53
N GLU A 3 14.00 25.83 -27.96
CA GLU A 3 12.85 25.52 -27.09
C GLU A 3 12.80 24.05 -26.64
N GLY A 4 13.21 23.13 -27.50
CA GLY A 4 13.29 21.70 -27.17
C GLY A 4 14.34 21.36 -26.10
N ILE A 5 15.44 22.10 -26.07
CA ILE A 5 16.53 21.91 -25.10
C ILE A 5 16.14 22.46 -23.72
N GLN A 6 15.40 23.57 -23.65
CA GLN A 6 14.90 24.15 -22.40
C GLN A 6 13.83 23.27 -21.73
N ALA A 7 12.90 22.71 -22.51
CA ALA A 7 11.87 21.83 -21.97
C ALA A 7 12.47 20.51 -21.42
N ALA A 8 13.46 19.93 -22.09
CA ALA A 8 14.14 18.74 -21.63
C ALA A 8 15.00 18.96 -20.37
N SER A 9 15.58 20.14 -20.19
CA SER A 9 16.36 20.50 -18.99
C SER A 9 15.47 20.77 -17.78
N ALA A 10 14.33 21.41 -17.94
CA ALA A 10 13.33 21.64 -16.91
C ALA A 10 12.76 20.30 -16.38
N SER A 11 12.35 19.42 -17.28
CA SER A 11 11.87 18.07 -16.94
C SER A 11 12.88 17.24 -16.16
N ARG A 12 14.16 17.36 -16.46
CA ARG A 12 15.25 16.65 -15.78
C ARG A 12 15.54 17.21 -14.40
N SER A 13 15.45 18.52 -14.23
CA SER A 13 15.57 19.23 -12.95
C SER A 13 14.42 18.87 -12.01
N ASP A 14 13.19 18.85 -12.52
CA ASP A 14 11.99 18.49 -11.75
C ASP A 14 12.02 17.04 -11.28
N SER A 15 12.47 16.13 -12.12
CA SER A 15 12.61 14.71 -11.75
C SER A 15 13.68 14.48 -10.67
N LEU A 16 14.79 15.22 -10.70
CA LEU A 16 15.83 15.16 -9.69
C LEU A 16 15.35 15.72 -8.34
N GLN A 17 14.61 16.82 -8.35
CA GLN A 17 14.04 17.40 -7.14
C GLN A 17 12.96 16.50 -6.53
N TYR A 18 12.13 15.88 -7.36
CA TYR A 18 11.12 14.92 -6.90
C TYR A 18 11.73 13.68 -6.27
N ASN A 19 12.79 13.14 -6.87
CA ASN A 19 13.52 12.00 -6.30
C ASN A 19 14.17 12.36 -4.96
N ALA A 20 14.80 13.54 -4.84
CA ALA A 20 15.38 14.01 -3.59
C ALA A 20 14.30 14.20 -2.49
N PHE A 21 13.10 14.63 -2.84
CA PHE A 21 11.98 14.70 -1.91
C PHE A 21 11.53 13.31 -1.45
N LEU A 22 11.39 12.35 -2.36
CA LEU A 22 11.04 10.97 -2.02
C LEU A 22 12.08 10.31 -1.10
N ASP A 23 13.36 10.63 -1.28
CA ASP A 23 14.44 10.11 -0.45
C ASP A 23 14.33 10.56 1.03
N LEU A 24 13.71 11.72 1.28
CA LEU A 24 13.40 12.17 2.65
C LEU A 24 12.29 11.36 3.33
N LEU A 25 11.42 10.75 2.54
CA LEU A 25 10.30 9.94 3.03
C LEU A 25 10.67 8.47 3.20
N ARG A 26 11.82 8.06 2.70
CA ARG A 26 12.32 6.70 2.82
C ARG A 26 13.19 6.51 4.07
N PRO A 27 13.32 5.29 4.57
CA PRO A 27 14.33 4.97 5.56
C PRO A 27 15.74 5.32 5.06
N ARG A 28 16.67 5.42 5.99
CA ARG A 28 18.08 5.64 5.67
C ARG A 28 18.60 4.64 4.63
N SER A 29 19.56 5.05 3.82
CA SER A 29 20.12 4.27 2.71
C SER A 29 20.78 2.95 3.14
N ASP A 30 21.14 2.82 4.43
CA ASP A 30 21.68 1.60 5.03
C ASP A 30 20.60 0.64 5.57
N CYS A 31 19.32 0.94 5.32
CA CYS A 31 18.20 0.12 5.76
C CYS A 31 18.14 -1.19 4.98
N ASP A 32 18.31 -2.30 5.68
CA ASP A 32 18.05 -3.63 5.14
C ASP A 32 16.56 -3.97 5.34
N VAL A 33 15.78 -3.84 4.28
CA VAL A 33 14.32 -4.06 4.31
C VAL A 33 13.94 -5.49 4.73
N ASP A 34 14.82 -6.47 4.48
CA ASP A 34 14.57 -7.86 4.86
C ASP A 34 14.63 -8.08 6.37
N ARG A 35 15.32 -7.19 7.08
CA ARG A 35 15.42 -7.20 8.55
C ARG A 35 14.32 -6.42 9.24
N ILE A 36 13.51 -5.64 8.51
CA ILE A 36 12.36 -4.94 9.08
C ILE A 36 11.29 -5.98 9.44
N ALA A 37 10.78 -5.89 10.67
CA ALA A 37 9.68 -6.76 11.09
C ALA A 37 8.41 -6.46 10.28
N PRO A 38 7.59 -7.47 9.91
CA PRO A 38 6.38 -7.25 9.11
C PRO A 38 5.42 -6.21 9.70
N ALA A 39 5.28 -6.15 11.02
CA ALA A 39 4.44 -5.14 11.67
C ALA A 39 4.96 -3.71 11.46
N GLN A 40 6.28 -3.52 11.35
CA GLN A 40 6.89 -2.23 11.06
C GLN A 40 6.73 -1.87 9.58
N LEU A 41 6.83 -2.86 8.68
CA LEU A 41 6.51 -2.65 7.27
C LEU A 41 5.04 -2.26 7.10
N ALA A 42 4.12 -2.98 7.71
CA ALA A 42 2.69 -2.66 7.65
C ALA A 42 2.42 -1.23 8.14
N TYR A 43 3.06 -0.80 9.23
CA TYR A 43 2.92 0.56 9.76
C TYR A 43 3.33 1.65 8.74
N VAL A 44 4.39 1.43 7.98
CA VAL A 44 4.81 2.35 6.90
C VAL A 44 3.84 2.25 5.72
N GLY A 45 3.45 1.05 5.33
CA GLY A 45 2.56 0.82 4.20
C GLY A 45 1.15 1.37 4.40
N ASP A 46 0.63 1.31 5.61
CA ASP A 46 -0.63 1.97 5.99
C ASP A 46 -0.56 3.49 5.71
N SER A 47 0.55 4.13 6.07
CA SER A 47 0.76 5.56 5.79
C SER A 47 0.81 5.86 4.29
N VAL A 48 1.42 4.99 3.48
CA VAL A 48 1.47 5.11 2.01
C VAL A 48 0.06 4.95 1.43
N TYR A 49 -0.68 3.95 1.88
CA TYR A 49 -2.06 3.71 1.45
C TYR A 49 -2.98 4.88 1.84
N GLU A 50 -2.91 5.36 3.08
CA GLU A 50 -3.71 6.50 3.54
C GLU A 50 -3.40 7.78 2.74
N MET A 51 -2.14 8.02 2.37
CA MET A 51 -1.77 9.16 1.55
C MET A 51 -2.44 9.07 0.16
N LEU A 52 -2.43 7.89 -0.48
CA LEU A 52 -3.15 7.65 -1.72
C LEU A 52 -4.65 7.93 -1.55
N ALA A 53 -5.29 7.38 -0.53
CA ALA A 53 -6.71 7.54 -0.26
C ALA A 53 -7.09 9.01 -0.03
N ARG A 54 -6.32 9.74 0.76
CA ARG A 54 -6.58 11.16 1.05
C ARG A 54 -6.42 12.02 -0.20
N ASN A 55 -5.35 11.84 -0.97
CA ASN A 55 -5.11 12.59 -2.19
C ASN A 55 -6.17 12.32 -3.26
N ARG A 56 -6.68 11.08 -3.34
CA ARG A 56 -7.73 10.70 -4.28
C ARG A 56 -9.03 11.49 -4.07
N TYR A 57 -9.42 11.73 -2.81
CA TYR A 57 -10.72 12.33 -2.48
C TYR A 57 -10.68 13.80 -2.08
N VAL A 58 -9.49 14.42 -2.00
CA VAL A 58 -9.36 15.85 -1.66
C VAL A 58 -9.95 16.77 -2.74
N TRP A 59 -10.02 16.29 -3.97
CA TRP A 59 -10.61 17.00 -5.09
C TRP A 59 -11.65 16.13 -5.84
N PRO A 60 -12.80 16.69 -6.28
CA PRO A 60 -13.28 18.06 -6.03
C PRO A 60 -13.53 18.32 -4.54
N THR A 61 -13.43 19.59 -4.14
CA THR A 61 -13.57 19.99 -2.74
C THR A 61 -14.94 19.58 -2.17
N ARG A 62 -14.94 19.11 -0.94
CA ARG A 62 -16.15 18.70 -0.19
C ARG A 62 -16.02 19.10 1.27
N ARG A 63 -17.08 18.94 2.06
CA ARG A 63 -17.01 19.16 3.50
C ARG A 63 -15.98 18.23 4.13
N THR A 64 -15.22 18.72 5.11
CA THR A 64 -14.18 17.90 5.79
C THR A 64 -14.74 16.59 6.38
N ALA A 65 -15.96 16.62 6.93
CA ALA A 65 -16.62 15.44 7.47
C ALA A 65 -16.92 14.39 6.37
N ASP A 66 -17.37 14.84 5.19
CA ASP A 66 -17.68 13.97 4.05
C ASP A 66 -16.39 13.39 3.47
N LEU A 67 -15.32 14.21 3.38
CA LEU A 67 -14.00 13.76 2.99
C LEU A 67 -13.48 12.68 3.93
N HIS A 68 -13.55 12.94 5.25
CA HIS A 68 -13.12 11.97 6.26
C HIS A 68 -13.89 10.65 6.16
N THR A 69 -15.22 10.72 6.04
CA THR A 69 -16.08 9.55 5.90
C THR A 69 -15.68 8.72 4.67
N LYS A 70 -15.42 9.38 3.53
CA LYS A 70 -15.02 8.69 2.30
C LYS A 70 -13.63 8.06 2.43
N VAL A 71 -12.65 8.79 2.98
CA VAL A 71 -11.30 8.24 3.21
C VAL A 71 -11.38 7.04 4.15
N VAL A 72 -12.09 7.15 5.28
CA VAL A 72 -12.26 6.03 6.23
C VAL A 72 -12.90 4.82 5.56
N SER A 73 -13.90 5.01 4.68
CA SER A 73 -14.57 3.88 4.01
C SER A 73 -13.62 3.04 3.16
N VAL A 74 -12.62 3.66 2.53
CA VAL A 74 -11.64 2.95 1.69
C VAL A 74 -10.39 2.51 2.45
N SER A 75 -10.07 3.16 3.60
CA SER A 75 -8.90 2.79 4.43
C SER A 75 -9.21 1.69 5.45
N ARG A 76 -10.43 1.18 5.48
CA ARG A 76 -10.79 0.07 6.38
C ARG A 76 -10.09 -1.22 6.00
N ALA A 77 -9.84 -2.06 6.99
CA ALA A 77 -9.23 -3.38 6.79
C ALA A 77 -10.02 -4.25 5.80
N GLU A 78 -11.35 -4.12 5.76
CA GLU A 78 -12.21 -4.83 4.82
C GLU A 78 -11.89 -4.48 3.36
N THR A 79 -11.73 -3.20 3.06
CA THR A 79 -11.41 -2.71 1.70
C THR A 79 -9.99 -3.10 1.31
N GLN A 80 -9.02 -2.87 2.18
CA GLN A 80 -7.63 -3.27 1.94
C GLN A 80 -7.49 -4.78 1.75
N ALA A 81 -8.23 -5.59 2.53
CA ALA A 81 -8.26 -7.04 2.39
C ALA A 81 -8.89 -7.48 1.07
N ALA A 82 -9.95 -6.83 0.62
CA ALA A 82 -10.55 -7.12 -0.68
C ALA A 82 -9.54 -6.86 -1.81
N ILE A 83 -8.90 -5.71 -1.82
CA ILE A 83 -7.85 -5.33 -2.79
C ILE A 83 -6.71 -6.36 -2.76
N CYS A 84 -6.23 -6.74 -1.58
CA CYS A 84 -5.18 -7.76 -1.44
C CYS A 84 -5.59 -9.10 -2.06
N ARG A 85 -6.83 -9.53 -1.84
CA ARG A 85 -7.36 -10.78 -2.40
C ARG A 85 -7.48 -10.73 -3.91
N THR A 86 -7.96 -9.63 -4.48
CA THR A 86 -7.98 -9.40 -5.92
C THR A 86 -6.58 -9.52 -6.50
N LEU A 87 -5.60 -8.82 -5.93
CA LEU A 87 -4.20 -8.86 -6.37
C LEU A 87 -3.64 -10.30 -6.40
N ILE A 88 -3.92 -11.10 -5.36
CA ILE A 88 -3.45 -12.47 -5.27
C ILE A 88 -4.19 -13.39 -6.25
N SER A 89 -5.50 -13.22 -6.44
CA SER A 89 -6.28 -14.05 -7.36
C SER A 89 -5.89 -13.77 -8.80
N GLU A 90 -5.81 -12.53 -9.16
CA GLU A 90 -5.33 -12.12 -10.46
C GLU A 90 -3.94 -12.69 -10.74
N ASN A 91 -2.97 -12.55 -9.88
CA ASN A 91 -1.64 -13.12 -10.05
C ASN A 91 -1.66 -14.64 -10.29
N ARG A 92 -2.63 -15.39 -9.78
CA ARG A 92 -2.79 -16.84 -10.03
C ARG A 92 -3.39 -17.16 -11.39
N GLU A 93 -4.26 -16.31 -11.88
CA GLU A 93 -5.01 -16.54 -13.13
C GLU A 93 -4.25 -16.08 -14.37
N SER A 94 -3.04 -15.50 -14.20
CA SER A 94 -2.22 -14.90 -15.27
C SER A 94 -2.99 -13.91 -16.16
N ALA A 95 -4.00 -13.27 -15.58
CA ALA A 95 -4.91 -12.35 -16.27
C ALA A 95 -4.49 -10.87 -16.15
N HIS A 96 -3.17 -10.56 -15.98
CA HIS A 96 -2.75 -9.40 -15.23
C HIS A 96 -2.32 -8.18 -16.01
N GLN A 97 -2.65 -7.04 -15.34
CA GLN A 97 -1.97 -5.76 -15.53
C GLN A 97 -0.72 -5.63 -14.61
N LEU A 98 -0.65 -6.38 -13.50
CA LEU A 98 0.43 -6.30 -12.51
C LEU A 98 0.91 -7.69 -12.05
N GLU A 99 1.92 -8.26 -12.69
CA GLU A 99 2.53 -9.52 -12.28
C GLU A 99 3.40 -9.33 -11.03
N LEU A 100 3.19 -10.16 -10.00
CA LEU A 100 3.96 -10.11 -8.76
C LEU A 100 5.21 -10.97 -8.86
N THR A 101 6.34 -10.42 -8.44
CA THR A 101 7.60 -11.15 -8.32
C THR A 101 7.55 -12.17 -7.18
N ALA A 102 8.43 -13.17 -7.21
CA ALA A 102 8.58 -14.14 -6.12
C ALA A 102 8.89 -13.46 -4.77
N LYS A 103 9.64 -12.35 -4.80
CA LYS A 103 9.95 -11.57 -3.60
C LYS A 103 8.71 -10.88 -3.04
N GLU A 104 7.89 -10.27 -3.88
CA GLU A 104 6.64 -9.60 -3.48
C GLU A 104 5.63 -10.60 -2.90
N LEU A 105 5.51 -11.78 -3.49
CA LEU A 105 4.71 -12.87 -2.94
C LEU A 105 5.20 -13.32 -1.55
N SER A 106 6.52 -13.37 -1.36
CA SER A 106 7.13 -13.67 -0.05
C SER A 106 6.81 -12.57 0.98
N ILE A 107 6.84 -11.30 0.60
CA ILE A 107 6.48 -10.16 1.47
C ILE A 107 5.01 -10.24 1.88
N LEU A 108 4.09 -10.46 0.94
CA LEU A 108 2.67 -10.67 1.22
C LEU A 108 2.44 -11.81 2.24
N SER A 109 3.11 -12.96 2.02
CA SER A 109 3.03 -14.10 2.92
C SER A 109 3.56 -13.78 4.33
N ARG A 110 4.68 -13.06 4.44
CA ARG A 110 5.24 -12.64 5.73
C ARG A 110 4.30 -11.70 6.48
N GLY A 111 3.72 -10.71 5.79
CA GLY A 111 2.75 -9.77 6.38
C GLY A 111 1.53 -10.49 6.93
N ARG A 112 0.94 -11.38 6.12
CA ARG A 112 -0.23 -12.17 6.51
C ARG A 112 0.03 -13.04 7.72
N ASN A 113 1.16 -13.75 7.74
CA ASN A 113 1.52 -14.67 8.84
C ASN A 113 1.82 -13.93 10.14
N ALA A 114 2.47 -12.77 10.08
CA ALA A 114 2.78 -11.99 11.27
C ALA A 114 1.53 -11.43 11.94
N ALA A 115 0.56 -10.96 11.18
CA ALA A 115 -0.72 -10.48 11.69
C ALA A 115 -1.54 -11.61 12.34
N GLY A 116 -1.39 -12.86 11.86
CA GLY A 116 -2.00 -14.04 12.46
C GLY A 116 -1.32 -14.52 13.74
N GLY A 117 -0.01 -14.28 13.87
CA GLY A 117 0.83 -14.77 14.98
C GLY A 117 0.86 -13.86 16.22
N SER A 118 0.31 -12.67 16.17
CA SER A 118 0.31 -11.73 17.32
C SER A 118 -0.52 -12.19 18.53
N GLY A 119 -1.08 -13.40 18.50
CA GLY A 119 -1.82 -14.04 19.57
C GLY A 119 -0.99 -14.82 20.61
N GLY A 120 0.33 -14.80 20.51
CA GLY A 120 1.21 -15.66 21.30
C GLY A 120 1.96 -14.96 22.42
N ARG A 121 1.31 -14.50 23.49
CA ARG A 121 1.83 -14.49 24.89
C ARG A 121 0.84 -14.03 25.95
N ASN A 122 -0.37 -13.56 25.60
CA ASN A 122 -1.42 -13.33 26.58
C ASN A 122 -2.69 -14.12 26.22
N LYS A 123 -2.69 -15.42 26.55
CA LYS A 123 -3.86 -16.32 26.40
C LYS A 123 -5.01 -16.01 27.34
N GLN A 124 -5.07 -14.85 27.96
CA GLN A 124 -6.07 -14.60 29.02
C GLN A 124 -7.15 -13.56 28.72
N VAL A 125 -7.22 -13.01 27.51
CA VAL A 125 -8.46 -12.29 27.12
C VAL A 125 -8.81 -12.69 25.69
N LYS A 126 -9.33 -13.90 25.49
CA LYS A 126 -10.24 -14.13 24.37
C LYS A 126 -11.45 -13.24 24.62
N LYS A 127 -11.45 -12.02 24.06
CA LYS A 127 -12.67 -11.27 23.86
C LYS A 127 -13.56 -12.13 22.97
N ALA A 128 -14.55 -12.79 23.61
CA ALA A 128 -15.59 -13.52 22.92
C ALA A 128 -16.19 -12.58 21.87
N GLY A 129 -16.08 -12.93 20.58
CA GLY A 129 -16.74 -12.20 19.50
C GLY A 129 -15.88 -11.79 18.31
N ARG A 130 -14.55 -11.99 18.30
CA ARG A 130 -13.78 -11.78 17.07
C ARG A 130 -13.90 -13.00 16.18
N SER A 131 -14.66 -12.87 15.09
CA SER A 131 -14.87 -13.93 14.12
C SER A 131 -13.55 -14.31 13.44
N GLN A 132 -13.43 -15.55 12.99
CA GLN A 132 -12.27 -16.02 12.20
C GLN A 132 -12.15 -15.23 10.88
N VAL A 133 -13.27 -14.69 10.39
CA VAL A 133 -13.34 -13.81 9.22
C VAL A 133 -12.63 -12.48 9.50
N ASP A 134 -12.85 -11.87 10.68
CA ASP A 134 -12.18 -10.62 11.06
C ASP A 134 -10.67 -10.79 11.15
N ALA A 135 -10.20 -11.93 11.66
CA ALA A 135 -8.77 -12.23 11.72
C ALA A 135 -8.15 -12.35 10.32
N SER A 136 -8.82 -13.02 9.39
CA SER A 136 -8.36 -13.15 8.00
C SER A 136 -8.32 -11.81 7.28
N MET A 137 -9.31 -10.94 7.49
CA MET A 137 -9.32 -9.60 6.90
C MET A 137 -8.12 -8.77 7.37
N HIS A 138 -7.83 -8.75 8.67
CA HIS A 138 -6.66 -8.04 9.20
C HIS A 138 -5.34 -8.60 8.67
N GLN A 139 -5.25 -9.92 8.43
CA GLN A 139 -4.08 -10.54 7.84
C GLN A 139 -3.87 -10.10 6.39
N ASP A 140 -4.95 -10.07 5.60
CA ASP A 140 -4.89 -9.66 4.19
C ASP A 140 -4.58 -8.15 4.06
N ALA A 141 -5.18 -7.30 4.91
CA ALA A 141 -4.86 -5.88 4.97
C ALA A 141 -3.38 -5.65 5.30
N ALA A 142 -2.87 -6.28 6.36
CA ALA A 142 -1.46 -6.18 6.74
C ALA A 142 -0.51 -6.70 5.66
N ALA A 143 -0.92 -7.69 4.87
CA ALA A 143 -0.13 -8.18 3.74
C ALA A 143 0.00 -7.11 2.65
N LEU A 144 -1.09 -6.43 2.29
CA LEU A 144 -1.06 -5.33 1.32
C LEU A 144 -0.18 -4.18 1.82
N GLU A 145 -0.35 -3.78 3.07
CA GLU A 145 0.46 -2.74 3.71
C GLU A 145 1.95 -3.10 3.68
N CYS A 146 2.32 -4.35 4.00
CA CYS A 146 3.71 -4.80 3.90
C CYS A 146 4.26 -4.70 2.48
N LEU A 147 3.48 -5.05 1.47
CA LEU A 147 3.89 -4.97 0.07
C LEU A 147 4.07 -3.52 -0.37
N LEU A 148 3.15 -2.63 0.00
CA LEU A 148 3.26 -1.20 -0.29
C LEU A 148 4.52 -0.59 0.35
N ALA A 149 4.79 -0.91 1.61
CA ALA A 149 6.01 -0.45 2.28
C ALA A 149 7.27 -1.00 1.60
N TYR A 150 7.28 -2.29 1.27
CA TYR A 150 8.41 -2.91 0.61
C TYR A 150 8.76 -2.21 -0.70
N THR A 151 7.78 -2.03 -1.58
CA THR A 151 8.00 -1.36 -2.87
C THR A 151 8.35 0.11 -2.69
N PHE A 152 7.71 0.82 -1.76
CA PHE A 152 8.03 2.22 -1.44
C PHE A 152 9.48 2.41 -1.00
N ILE A 153 10.02 1.49 -0.19
CA ILE A 153 11.39 1.56 0.31
C ILE A 153 12.41 1.16 -0.76
N THR A 154 12.11 0.16 -1.58
CA THR A 154 13.10 -0.47 -2.46
C THR A 154 13.06 0.01 -3.90
N ASP A 155 11.89 0.32 -4.44
CA ASP A 155 11.70 0.64 -5.86
C ASP A 155 10.52 1.60 -6.08
N ALA A 156 10.84 2.87 -6.38
CA ALA A 156 9.82 3.90 -6.61
C ALA A 156 8.96 3.63 -7.84
N GLY A 157 9.54 3.08 -8.90
CA GLY A 157 8.83 2.73 -10.13
C GLY A 157 7.80 1.63 -9.85
N ARG A 158 8.24 0.59 -9.16
CA ARG A 158 7.36 -0.52 -8.77
C ARG A 158 6.27 -0.09 -7.78
N CYS A 159 6.60 0.76 -6.84
CA CYS A 159 5.61 1.36 -5.93
C CYS A 159 4.55 2.14 -6.71
N HIS A 160 4.97 2.94 -7.69
CA HIS A 160 4.06 3.68 -8.55
C HIS A 160 3.09 2.75 -9.31
N GLU A 161 3.60 1.69 -9.95
CA GLU A 161 2.78 0.69 -10.64
C GLU A 161 1.74 0.06 -9.70
N LEU A 162 2.16 -0.35 -8.50
CA LEU A 162 1.28 -0.93 -7.51
C LEU A 162 0.20 0.07 -7.04
N LEU A 163 0.57 1.32 -6.76
CA LEU A 163 -0.38 2.36 -6.36
C LEU A 163 -1.36 2.74 -7.48
N GLN A 164 -0.93 2.72 -8.74
CA GLN A 164 -1.82 2.89 -9.89
C GLN A 164 -2.84 1.76 -9.96
N TRP A 165 -2.40 0.52 -9.81
CA TRP A 165 -3.28 -0.65 -9.78
C TRP A 165 -4.28 -0.55 -8.62
N VAL A 166 -3.83 -0.23 -7.39
CA VAL A 166 -4.71 -0.01 -6.23
C VAL A 166 -5.73 1.11 -6.51
N SER A 167 -5.31 2.19 -7.19
CA SER A 167 -6.22 3.27 -7.56
C SER A 167 -7.32 2.80 -8.50
N THR A 168 -7.01 1.91 -9.45
CA THR A 168 -8.00 1.31 -10.36
C THR A 168 -9.01 0.45 -9.59
N GLU A 169 -8.55 -0.34 -8.62
CA GLU A 169 -9.43 -1.12 -7.75
C GLU A 169 -10.36 -0.23 -6.91
N LEU A 170 -9.84 0.91 -6.42
CA LEU A 170 -10.67 1.89 -5.72
C LEU A 170 -11.70 2.56 -6.65
N ASP A 171 -11.39 2.76 -7.95
CA ASP A 171 -12.37 3.22 -8.95
C ASP A 171 -13.52 2.22 -9.11
N ALA A 172 -13.21 0.94 -9.18
CA ALA A 172 -14.20 -0.12 -9.29
C ALA A 172 -15.11 -0.18 -8.04
N ILE A 173 -14.55 -0.03 -6.86
CA ILE A 173 -15.30 0.02 -5.59
C ILE A 173 -16.19 1.28 -5.52
N ASP A 174 -15.74 2.42 -6.03
CA ASP A 174 -16.53 3.66 -6.03
C ASP A 174 -17.70 3.64 -7.03
N ALA A 175 -17.62 2.80 -8.06
CA ALA A 175 -18.62 2.69 -9.11
C ALA A 175 -19.76 1.69 -8.77
N GLY A 176 -19.56 0.79 -7.81
CA GLY A 176 -20.52 -0.26 -7.39
C GLY A 176 -21.36 0.18 -6.22
#